data_c758e578b8cb24ad4268c082438ae7b1
#
_entry.id   c758e578b8cb24ad4268c082438ae7b1
#
_cell.length_a   1.000
_cell.length_b   1.000
_cell.length_c   1.000
_cell.angle_alpha   90.00
_cell.angle_beta   90.00
_cell.angle_gamma   90.00
#
_symmetry.space_group_name_H-M   'P 1'
#
loop_
_entity.id
_entity.type
_entity.pdbx_description
1 polymer ?
#
loop_
_entity_poly.entity_id
_entity_poly.type
_entity_poly.pdbx_seq_one_letter_code
_entity_poly.pdbx_strand_id
1 'polypeptide(L)'
;MHRQLNNTDQPASVASLAGGTASQASVEIKGVCKSYGEEWEQQDVIKDLTLDILPGKLTVVVGPSGCGKSTLVNLIAGFERPDRGEILLNGRRVTGPSRDRMVVFQETALIPWQTTYQNVVFGPKLRGDIKGKALYQRAHELLTKVGLQDFMDKYPLQLSGGMQRRAELARALINQPQIMIMDEPFRGLDAMSRGLMQEFFLRLFEENRHTNLYVTSEIEEAIFLADRLVVLSNRPAQLRTVIDIDLPRPRHYQVMSSPVAFEYKRAAMEILHQEAMRSFRPSATGRLPGRP
;
A
#
# COMPACT_ATOMS: atom_id res chain seq x y z
N MET A 1 38.18 -38.21 27.62
CA MET A 1 36.77 -38.03 28.05
C MET A 1 36.24 -36.73 27.45
N HIS A 2 35.76 -36.81 26.21
CA HIS A 2 35.12 -35.69 25.51
C HIS A 2 33.60 -35.82 25.66
N ARG A 3 32.96 -34.90 26.37
CA ARG A 3 31.50 -34.76 26.41
C ARG A 3 31.08 -33.95 25.19
N GLN A 4 30.39 -34.61 24.26
CA GLN A 4 29.62 -33.97 23.19
C GLN A 4 28.41 -33.28 23.79
N LEU A 5 28.29 -31.98 23.56
CA LEU A 5 27.07 -31.19 23.81
C LEU A 5 26.24 -31.29 22.54
N ASN A 6 25.20 -32.11 22.59
CA ASN A 6 24.09 -32.09 21.62
C ASN A 6 23.24 -30.89 21.90
N ASN A 7 23.32 -29.88 21.04
CA ASN A 7 22.42 -28.73 21.02
C ASN A 7 21.40 -28.96 19.91
N THR A 8 20.26 -29.55 20.26
CA THR A 8 19.07 -29.69 19.41
C THR A 8 17.96 -28.77 19.96
N ASP A 9 18.14 -27.46 19.77
CA ASP A 9 17.03 -26.50 19.85
C ASP A 9 16.66 -26.08 18.43
N GLN A 10 15.82 -26.88 17.78
CA GLN A 10 15.00 -26.39 16.67
C GLN A 10 13.87 -25.55 17.28
N PRO A 11 13.67 -24.31 16.84
CA PRO A 11 12.49 -23.56 17.25
C PRO A 11 11.24 -24.24 16.70
N ALA A 12 10.29 -24.50 17.59
CA ALA A 12 8.98 -25.05 17.29
C ALA A 12 8.34 -24.30 16.11
N SER A 13 7.88 -25.06 15.12
CA SER A 13 7.11 -24.55 13.99
C SER A 13 5.89 -23.79 14.52
N VAL A 14 5.90 -22.46 14.31
CA VAL A 14 4.78 -21.58 14.64
C VAL A 14 3.61 -22.00 13.73
N ALA A 15 2.61 -22.64 14.31
CA ALA A 15 1.40 -22.99 13.61
C ALA A 15 0.78 -21.72 13.03
N SER A 16 0.50 -21.77 11.74
CA SER A 16 -0.15 -20.73 10.95
C SER A 16 -1.29 -20.05 11.69
N LEU A 17 -1.23 -18.72 11.86
CA LEU A 17 -2.35 -17.88 12.32
C LEU A 17 -3.55 -17.85 11.34
N ALA A 18 -3.52 -18.70 10.33
CA ALA A 18 -4.51 -18.86 9.30
C ALA A 18 -5.62 -19.83 9.72
N GLY A 19 -6.42 -19.42 10.68
CA GLY A 19 -7.78 -19.97 10.86
C GLY A 19 -8.75 -19.44 9.81
N GLY A 20 -8.29 -19.04 8.63
CA GLY A 20 -9.03 -18.65 7.45
C GLY A 20 -8.03 -18.38 6.34
N THR A 21 -8.19 -19.06 5.19
CA THR A 21 -7.45 -18.71 3.97
C THR A 21 -7.56 -17.21 3.75
N ALA A 22 -6.41 -16.50 3.68
CA ALA A 22 -6.39 -15.08 3.38
C ALA A 22 -7.27 -14.85 2.14
N SER A 23 -8.34 -14.06 2.28
CA SER A 23 -9.26 -13.78 1.18
C SER A 23 -8.51 -12.98 0.13
N GLN A 24 -8.06 -13.65 -0.92
CA GLN A 24 -7.37 -13.03 -2.05
C GLN A 24 -8.43 -12.39 -2.94
N ALA A 25 -8.61 -11.08 -2.80
CA ALA A 25 -9.57 -10.34 -3.60
C ALA A 25 -8.97 -9.83 -4.89
N SER A 26 -9.78 -9.82 -5.97
CA SER A 26 -9.49 -9.05 -7.18
C SER A 26 -10.14 -7.67 -7.10
N VAL A 27 -9.47 -6.65 -7.63
CA VAL A 27 -10.09 -5.35 -7.90
C VAL A 27 -10.02 -5.08 -9.39
N GLU A 28 -11.17 -4.79 -9.98
CA GLU A 28 -11.30 -4.42 -11.39
C GLU A 28 -11.70 -2.94 -11.48
N ILE A 29 -10.92 -2.16 -12.17
CA ILE A 29 -11.15 -0.74 -12.46
C ILE A 29 -11.50 -0.66 -13.93
N LYS A 30 -12.72 -0.22 -14.28
CA LYS A 30 -13.25 -0.26 -15.65
C LYS A 30 -13.63 1.14 -16.13
N GLY A 31 -12.84 1.71 -17.03
CA GLY A 31 -13.11 2.98 -17.69
C GLY A 31 -13.34 4.14 -16.70
N VAL A 32 -12.62 4.16 -15.58
CA VAL A 32 -12.85 5.12 -14.52
C VAL A 32 -12.36 6.50 -14.93
N CYS A 33 -13.26 7.50 -14.74
CA CYS A 33 -12.96 8.93 -14.85
C CYS A 33 -13.26 9.62 -13.51
N LYS A 34 -12.43 10.62 -13.19
CA LYS A 34 -12.63 11.49 -12.01
C LYS A 34 -12.10 12.87 -12.29
N SER A 35 -12.94 13.87 -11.99
CA SER A 35 -12.64 15.29 -12.13
C SER A 35 -12.99 16.04 -10.85
N TYR A 36 -12.37 17.18 -10.62
CA TYR A 36 -12.66 18.08 -9.51
C TYR A 36 -12.81 19.50 -10.02
N GLY A 37 -13.46 20.35 -9.25
CA GLY A 37 -13.77 21.73 -9.56
C GLY A 37 -15.23 21.95 -9.92
N GLU A 38 -15.63 23.21 -10.07
CA GLU A 38 -16.97 23.59 -10.50
C GLU A 38 -17.09 23.48 -12.04
N GLU A 39 -18.31 23.47 -12.57
CA GLU A 39 -18.58 23.20 -14.01
C GLU A 39 -17.73 24.00 -14.99
N TRP A 40 -17.35 25.25 -14.63
CA TRP A 40 -16.55 26.12 -15.51
C TRP A 40 -15.01 25.91 -15.37
N GLU A 41 -14.56 25.24 -14.30
CA GLU A 41 -13.14 25.01 -13.99
C GLU A 41 -12.84 23.54 -13.69
N GLN A 42 -13.64 22.65 -14.29
CA GLN A 42 -13.50 21.21 -14.08
C GLN A 42 -12.16 20.71 -14.58
N GLN A 43 -11.43 20.05 -13.71
CA GLN A 43 -10.10 19.54 -14.00
C GLN A 43 -10.08 18.02 -13.91
N ASP A 44 -9.85 17.37 -15.05
CA ASP A 44 -9.68 15.91 -15.12
C ASP A 44 -8.46 15.49 -14.32
N VAL A 45 -8.65 14.55 -13.40
CA VAL A 45 -7.56 13.94 -12.60
C VAL A 45 -7.28 12.52 -13.03
N ILE A 46 -8.34 11.75 -13.32
CA ILE A 46 -8.24 10.39 -13.89
C ILE A 46 -9.13 10.35 -15.12
N LYS A 47 -8.60 9.76 -16.20
CA LYS A 47 -9.32 9.68 -17.47
C LYS A 47 -9.20 8.29 -18.06
N ASP A 48 -10.35 7.61 -18.19
CA ASP A 48 -10.51 6.29 -18.82
C ASP A 48 -9.50 5.26 -18.31
N LEU A 49 -9.36 5.18 -16.97
CA LEU A 49 -8.44 4.25 -16.35
C LEU A 49 -9.07 2.86 -16.26
N THR A 50 -8.41 1.90 -16.89
CA THR A 50 -8.76 0.47 -16.81
C THR A 50 -7.55 -0.29 -16.31
N LEU A 51 -7.72 -1.02 -15.18
CA LEU A 51 -6.64 -1.72 -14.49
C LEU A 51 -7.19 -2.84 -13.61
N ASP A 52 -6.53 -4.00 -13.60
CA ASP A 52 -6.83 -5.10 -12.69
C ASP A 52 -5.74 -5.25 -11.62
N ILE A 53 -6.16 -5.31 -10.34
CA ILE A 53 -5.31 -5.67 -9.21
C ILE A 53 -5.55 -7.15 -8.92
N LEU A 54 -4.49 -7.95 -9.15
CA LEU A 54 -4.59 -9.40 -9.11
C LEU A 54 -4.61 -9.95 -7.68
N PRO A 55 -5.38 -11.01 -7.42
CA PRO A 55 -5.45 -11.65 -6.10
C PRO A 55 -4.09 -12.11 -5.59
N GLY A 56 -3.80 -11.86 -4.32
CA GLY A 56 -2.58 -12.30 -3.65
C GLY A 56 -1.28 -11.70 -4.19
N LYS A 57 -1.37 -10.66 -5.02
CA LYS A 57 -0.24 -9.92 -5.58
C LYS A 57 -0.07 -8.57 -4.91
N LEU A 58 1.17 -8.10 -4.86
CA LEU A 58 1.52 -6.74 -4.50
C LEU A 58 1.63 -5.91 -5.79
N THR A 59 0.55 -5.19 -6.10
CA THR A 59 0.52 -4.23 -7.21
C THR A 59 1.01 -2.89 -6.72
N VAL A 60 2.07 -2.36 -7.33
CA VAL A 60 2.61 -1.04 -6.99
C VAL A 60 2.33 -0.07 -8.13
N VAL A 61 1.74 1.07 -7.79
CA VAL A 61 1.43 2.14 -8.74
C VAL A 61 2.42 3.28 -8.57
N VAL A 62 3.08 3.65 -9.65
CA VAL A 62 3.95 4.82 -9.73
C VAL A 62 3.45 5.81 -10.76
N GLY A 63 3.80 7.06 -10.57
CA GLY A 63 3.49 8.14 -11.49
C GLY A 63 3.99 9.48 -10.95
N PRO A 64 4.05 10.53 -11.79
CA PRO A 64 4.47 11.85 -11.38
C PRO A 64 3.70 12.38 -10.15
N SER A 65 4.32 13.28 -9.39
CA SER A 65 3.61 13.92 -8.27
C SER A 65 2.38 14.67 -8.77
N GLY A 66 1.25 14.53 -8.06
CA GLY A 66 -0.01 15.18 -8.45
C GLY A 66 -0.75 14.54 -9.63
N CYS A 67 -0.30 13.41 -10.18
CA CYS A 67 -0.97 12.77 -11.32
C CYS A 67 -2.35 12.16 -10.99
N GLY A 68 -2.68 11.92 -9.70
CA GLY A 68 -3.97 11.34 -9.29
C GLY A 68 -3.86 10.03 -8.52
N LYS A 69 -2.67 9.66 -8.01
CA LYS A 69 -2.45 8.41 -7.25
C LYS A 69 -3.32 8.33 -5.99
N SER A 70 -3.35 9.37 -5.18
CA SER A 70 -4.19 9.40 -3.96
C SER A 70 -5.69 9.45 -4.30
N THR A 71 -6.07 10.06 -5.43
CA THR A 71 -7.44 9.97 -5.95
C THR A 71 -7.80 8.51 -6.29
N LEU A 72 -6.90 7.76 -6.92
CA LEU A 72 -7.10 6.34 -7.20
C LEU A 72 -7.27 5.54 -5.90
N VAL A 73 -6.45 5.82 -4.87
CA VAL A 73 -6.59 5.23 -3.53
C VAL A 73 -7.99 5.50 -2.96
N ASN A 74 -8.45 6.75 -2.98
CA ASN A 74 -9.76 7.15 -2.46
C ASN A 74 -10.92 6.47 -3.19
N LEU A 75 -10.83 6.34 -4.51
CA LEU A 75 -11.83 5.66 -5.33
C LEU A 75 -11.91 4.17 -5.00
N ILE A 76 -10.77 3.47 -4.90
CA ILE A 76 -10.74 2.03 -4.57
C ILE A 76 -11.18 1.79 -3.13
N ALA A 77 -10.79 2.66 -2.20
CA ALA A 77 -11.24 2.60 -0.80
C ALA A 77 -12.76 2.85 -0.66
N GLY A 78 -13.35 3.55 -1.64
CA GLY A 78 -14.76 3.95 -1.64
C GLY A 78 -15.02 5.23 -0.86
N PHE A 79 -13.99 6.02 -0.56
CA PHE A 79 -14.14 7.34 0.06
C PHE A 79 -14.72 8.36 -0.95
N GLU A 80 -14.43 8.13 -2.22
CA GLU A 80 -14.97 8.88 -3.34
C GLU A 80 -15.62 7.95 -4.37
N ARG A 81 -16.50 8.51 -5.21
CA ARG A 81 -17.11 7.79 -6.32
C ARG A 81 -16.51 8.27 -7.63
N PRO A 82 -16.30 7.37 -8.60
CA PRO A 82 -15.94 7.78 -9.95
C PRO A 82 -17.11 8.55 -10.61
N ASP A 83 -16.79 9.51 -11.47
CA ASP A 83 -17.78 10.25 -12.26
C ASP A 83 -18.29 9.39 -13.42
N ARG A 84 -17.41 8.54 -13.97
CA ARG A 84 -17.74 7.51 -14.99
C ARG A 84 -16.98 6.23 -14.70
N GLY A 85 -17.46 5.14 -15.28
CA GLY A 85 -16.89 3.81 -15.07
C GLY A 85 -17.30 3.22 -13.73
N GLU A 86 -16.61 2.16 -13.33
CA GLU A 86 -16.89 1.46 -12.08
C GLU A 86 -15.65 0.78 -11.51
N ILE A 87 -15.70 0.53 -10.21
CA ILE A 87 -14.69 -0.26 -9.50
C ILE A 87 -15.40 -1.43 -8.85
N LEU A 88 -14.88 -2.63 -9.09
CA LEU A 88 -15.43 -3.87 -8.55
C LEU A 88 -14.42 -4.53 -7.62
N LEU A 89 -14.88 -5.02 -6.48
CA LEU A 89 -14.15 -5.91 -5.57
C LEU A 89 -14.79 -7.29 -5.64
N ASN A 90 -14.08 -8.29 -6.15
CA ASN A 90 -14.62 -9.63 -6.39
C ASN A 90 -15.95 -9.60 -7.18
N GLY A 91 -16.00 -8.81 -8.27
CA GLY A 91 -17.18 -8.63 -9.10
C GLY A 91 -18.31 -7.80 -8.47
N ARG A 92 -18.17 -7.29 -7.24
CA ARG A 92 -19.15 -6.44 -6.57
C ARG A 92 -18.74 -4.98 -6.63
N ARG A 93 -19.66 -4.12 -7.05
CA ARG A 93 -19.40 -2.68 -7.19
C ARG A 93 -19.07 -2.03 -5.83
N VAL A 94 -18.01 -1.24 -5.82
CA VAL A 94 -17.63 -0.40 -4.69
C VAL A 94 -18.56 0.82 -4.65
N THR A 95 -19.36 0.93 -3.58
CA THR A 95 -20.34 2.02 -3.42
C THR A 95 -20.03 2.94 -2.25
N GLY A 96 -19.09 2.57 -1.39
CA GLY A 96 -18.67 3.35 -0.21
C GLY A 96 -17.58 2.63 0.58
N PRO A 97 -17.09 3.20 1.68
CA PRO A 97 -16.08 2.60 2.54
C PRO A 97 -16.55 1.26 3.13
N SER A 98 -15.62 0.30 3.26
CA SER A 98 -15.90 -1.00 3.85
C SER A 98 -14.65 -1.57 4.55
N ARG A 99 -14.86 -2.40 5.57
CA ARG A 99 -13.78 -3.10 6.26
C ARG A 99 -12.95 -4.03 5.37
N ASP A 100 -13.50 -4.40 4.23
CA ASP A 100 -12.80 -5.27 3.26
C ASP A 100 -11.63 -4.56 2.59
N ARG A 101 -11.60 -3.24 2.65
CA ARG A 101 -10.61 -2.35 2.06
C ARG A 101 -10.01 -1.44 3.12
N MET A 102 -8.85 -1.82 3.64
CA MET A 102 -8.15 -1.04 4.65
C MET A 102 -7.10 -0.14 4.01
N VAL A 103 -7.10 1.14 4.40
CA VAL A 103 -6.14 2.12 3.92
C VAL A 103 -5.12 2.44 5.00
N VAL A 104 -3.83 2.43 4.60
CA VAL A 104 -2.71 2.97 5.37
C VAL A 104 -2.27 4.25 4.65
N PHE A 105 -2.50 5.39 5.29
CA PHE A 105 -2.23 6.70 4.71
C PHE A 105 -0.75 7.12 4.86
N GLN A 106 -0.37 8.14 4.11
CA GLN A 106 0.96 8.74 4.17
C GLN A 106 1.27 9.30 5.57
N GLU A 107 0.33 10.01 6.18
CA GLU A 107 0.44 10.47 7.56
C GLU A 107 -0.10 9.41 8.50
N THR A 108 0.47 9.35 9.71
CA THR A 108 -0.02 8.37 10.69
C THR A 108 -1.44 8.73 11.14
N ALA A 109 -2.32 7.74 11.04
CA ALA A 109 -3.72 7.85 11.45
C ALA A 109 -3.98 7.19 12.82
N LEU A 110 -2.93 6.97 13.63
CA LEU A 110 -3.10 6.46 14.99
C LEU A 110 -3.87 7.48 15.85
N ILE A 111 -4.79 6.97 16.66
CA ILE A 111 -5.58 7.77 17.60
C ILE A 111 -4.67 8.20 18.74
N PRO A 112 -4.34 9.51 18.91
CA PRO A 112 -3.26 9.94 19.77
C PRO A 112 -3.52 9.74 21.27
N TRP A 113 -4.78 9.68 21.69
CA TRP A 113 -5.19 9.42 23.09
C TRP A 113 -5.45 7.95 23.40
N GLN A 114 -5.18 7.04 22.47
CA GLN A 114 -5.23 5.61 22.66
C GLN A 114 -3.85 4.99 22.68
N THR A 115 -3.66 3.96 23.50
CA THR A 115 -2.41 3.20 23.53
C THR A 115 -2.23 2.42 22.20
N THR A 116 -1.05 1.87 21.98
CA THR A 116 -0.74 1.00 20.85
C THR A 116 -1.73 -0.17 20.76
N TYR A 117 -1.96 -0.86 21.87
CA TYR A 117 -2.95 -1.96 21.95
C TYR A 117 -4.36 -1.47 21.61
N GLN A 118 -4.80 -0.35 22.21
CA GLN A 118 -6.14 0.21 21.96
C GLN A 118 -6.33 0.61 20.50
N ASN A 119 -5.31 1.18 19.86
CA ASN A 119 -5.32 1.48 18.44
C ASN A 119 -5.51 0.22 17.59
N VAL A 120 -4.76 -0.84 17.89
CA VAL A 120 -4.85 -2.10 17.13
C VAL A 120 -6.21 -2.73 17.26
N VAL A 121 -6.78 -2.83 18.47
CA VAL A 121 -8.07 -3.49 18.69
C VAL A 121 -9.29 -2.63 18.39
N PHE A 122 -9.11 -1.38 17.99
CA PHE A 122 -10.19 -0.41 17.81
C PHE A 122 -11.29 -0.92 16.86
N GLY A 123 -10.92 -1.38 15.67
CA GLY A 123 -11.87 -1.89 14.69
C GLY A 123 -12.65 -3.11 15.17
N PRO A 124 -11.99 -4.21 15.55
CA PRO A 124 -12.67 -5.39 16.10
C PRO A 124 -13.54 -5.11 17.31
N LYS A 125 -13.09 -4.20 18.21
CA LYS A 125 -13.86 -3.81 19.40
C LYS A 125 -15.15 -3.09 19.03
N LEU A 126 -15.12 -2.18 18.03
CA LEU A 126 -16.32 -1.49 17.55
C LEU A 126 -17.34 -2.45 16.92
N ARG A 127 -16.87 -3.42 16.16
CA ARG A 127 -17.74 -4.42 15.52
C ARG A 127 -18.31 -5.43 16.49
N GLY A 128 -17.56 -5.73 17.56
CA GLY A 128 -17.96 -6.73 18.56
C GLY A 128 -17.91 -8.17 18.06
N ASP A 129 -17.28 -8.44 16.92
CA ASP A 129 -17.14 -9.77 16.31
C ASP A 129 -16.12 -10.66 17.06
N ILE A 130 -15.12 -10.06 17.69
CA ILE A 130 -14.14 -10.72 18.55
C ILE A 130 -14.06 -9.97 19.87
N LYS A 131 -14.11 -10.68 21.00
CA LYS A 131 -14.13 -10.05 22.33
C LYS A 131 -13.24 -10.78 23.33
N GLY A 132 -12.99 -10.11 24.46
CA GLY A 132 -12.33 -10.69 25.63
C GLY A 132 -10.95 -11.28 25.32
N LYS A 133 -10.70 -12.49 25.86
CA LYS A 133 -9.39 -13.17 25.76
C LYS A 133 -8.95 -13.43 24.31
N ALA A 134 -9.88 -13.77 23.42
CA ALA A 134 -9.56 -14.03 22.01
C ALA A 134 -9.07 -12.79 21.28
N LEU A 135 -9.68 -11.62 21.52
CA LEU A 135 -9.24 -10.36 20.94
C LEU A 135 -7.85 -9.97 21.47
N TYR A 136 -7.65 -10.14 22.79
CA TYR A 136 -6.35 -9.86 23.41
C TYR A 136 -5.24 -10.75 22.81
N GLN A 137 -5.45 -12.05 22.75
CA GLN A 137 -4.47 -12.98 22.18
C GLN A 137 -4.10 -12.62 20.75
N ARG A 138 -5.09 -12.37 19.90
CA ARG A 138 -4.86 -11.99 18.51
C ARG A 138 -4.09 -10.66 18.37
N ALA A 139 -4.44 -9.66 19.17
CA ALA A 139 -3.72 -8.39 19.18
C ALA A 139 -2.29 -8.54 19.69
N HIS A 140 -2.09 -9.34 20.75
CA HIS A 140 -0.76 -9.63 21.31
C HIS A 140 0.12 -10.35 20.28
N GLU A 141 -0.39 -11.37 19.59
CA GLU A 141 0.33 -12.08 18.52
C GLU A 141 0.75 -11.13 17.40
N LEU A 142 -0.15 -10.27 16.94
CA LEU A 142 0.17 -9.28 15.91
C LEU A 142 1.20 -8.27 16.40
N LEU A 143 1.07 -7.75 17.62
CA LEU A 143 2.00 -6.79 18.20
C LEU A 143 3.39 -7.43 18.42
N THR A 144 3.46 -8.69 18.82
CA THR A 144 4.70 -9.47 18.87
C THR A 144 5.33 -9.59 17.47
N LYS A 145 4.52 -9.94 16.47
CA LYS A 145 4.95 -10.09 15.08
C LYS A 145 5.52 -8.80 14.50
N VAL A 146 4.94 -7.65 14.85
CA VAL A 146 5.46 -6.35 14.42
C VAL A 146 6.53 -5.79 15.38
N GLY A 147 6.95 -6.55 16.40
CA GLY A 147 7.99 -6.16 17.36
C GLY A 147 7.58 -5.01 18.28
N LEU A 148 6.31 -4.98 18.68
CA LEU A 148 5.74 -3.95 19.57
C LEU A 148 5.12 -4.53 20.85
N GLN A 149 5.43 -5.79 21.21
CA GLN A 149 4.89 -6.44 22.42
C GLN A 149 5.21 -5.67 23.71
N ASP A 150 6.40 -5.05 23.80
CA ASP A 150 6.84 -4.29 24.97
C ASP A 150 6.34 -2.82 24.95
N PHE A 151 5.62 -2.44 23.92
CA PHE A 151 5.11 -1.08 23.68
C PHE A 151 3.58 -1.02 23.62
N MET A 152 2.89 -2.04 24.09
CA MET A 152 1.42 -2.14 24.00
C MET A 152 0.71 -1.01 24.74
N ASP A 153 1.27 -0.57 25.86
CA ASP A 153 0.70 0.48 26.73
C ASP A 153 1.21 1.89 26.40
N LYS A 154 2.07 2.01 25.37
CA LYS A 154 2.60 3.31 24.95
C LYS A 154 1.62 4.03 24.02
N TYR A 155 1.55 5.34 24.14
CA TYR A 155 0.80 6.22 23.26
C TYR A 155 1.60 6.53 21.99
N PRO A 156 0.95 6.91 20.87
CA PRO A 156 1.64 7.21 19.62
C PRO A 156 2.81 8.19 19.75
N LEU A 157 2.68 9.24 20.54
CA LEU A 157 3.73 10.23 20.77
C LEU A 157 4.99 9.66 21.48
N GLN A 158 4.88 8.50 22.10
CA GLN A 158 5.98 7.80 22.78
C GLN A 158 6.69 6.79 21.87
N LEU A 159 6.22 6.64 20.63
CA LEU A 159 6.75 5.73 19.63
C LEU A 159 7.58 6.48 18.58
N SER A 160 8.65 5.87 18.09
CA SER A 160 9.33 6.37 16.89
C SER A 160 8.43 6.28 15.66
N GLY A 161 8.72 7.04 14.58
CA GLY A 161 7.94 6.99 13.34
C GLY A 161 7.80 5.58 12.75
N GLY A 162 8.89 4.80 12.76
CA GLY A 162 8.85 3.40 12.34
C GLY A 162 7.99 2.51 13.23
N MET A 163 8.00 2.75 14.56
CA MET A 163 7.12 2.02 15.49
C MET A 163 5.65 2.40 15.29
N GLN A 164 5.35 3.67 15.07
CA GLN A 164 3.99 4.12 14.74
C GLN A 164 3.50 3.43 13.44
N ARG A 165 4.34 3.36 12.43
CA ARG A 165 4.00 2.71 11.17
C ARG A 165 3.74 1.21 11.33
N ARG A 166 4.53 0.52 12.16
CA ARG A 166 4.29 -0.88 12.52
C ARG A 166 2.98 -1.08 13.28
N ALA A 167 2.62 -0.16 14.17
CA ALA A 167 1.34 -0.19 14.88
C ALA A 167 0.16 0.00 13.91
N GLU A 168 0.27 0.88 12.91
CA GLU A 168 -0.75 1.04 11.87
C GLU A 168 -0.93 -0.21 11.01
N LEU A 169 0.17 -0.86 10.60
CA LEU A 169 0.10 -2.14 9.89
C LEU A 169 -0.61 -3.20 10.73
N ALA A 170 -0.29 -3.31 12.03
CA ALA A 170 -0.99 -4.23 12.93
C ALA A 170 -2.48 -3.89 13.05
N ARG A 171 -2.83 -2.59 13.16
CA ARG A 171 -4.23 -2.12 13.19
C ARG A 171 -4.98 -2.45 11.89
N ALA A 172 -4.33 -2.40 10.75
CA ALA A 172 -4.93 -2.81 9.48
C ALA A 172 -5.11 -4.34 9.43
N LEU A 173 -4.06 -5.10 9.72
CA LEU A 173 -4.03 -6.56 9.61
C LEU A 173 -4.98 -7.29 10.57
N ILE A 174 -5.21 -6.74 11.77
CA ILE A 174 -6.15 -7.36 12.73
C ILE A 174 -7.57 -7.46 12.18
N ASN A 175 -7.93 -6.58 11.25
CA ASN A 175 -9.23 -6.53 10.62
C ASN A 175 -9.42 -7.57 9.52
N GLN A 176 -8.36 -8.28 9.11
CA GLN A 176 -8.36 -9.25 8.00
C GLN A 176 -9.00 -8.68 6.72
N PRO A 177 -8.49 -7.57 6.19
CA PRO A 177 -9.04 -6.98 4.99
C PRO A 177 -8.85 -7.91 3.78
N GLN A 178 -9.73 -7.79 2.79
CA GLN A 178 -9.58 -8.48 1.51
C GLN A 178 -8.49 -7.82 0.67
N ILE A 179 -8.35 -6.49 0.77
CA ILE A 179 -7.27 -5.73 0.16
C ILE A 179 -6.73 -4.69 1.14
N MET A 180 -5.40 -4.56 1.20
CA MET A 180 -4.72 -3.43 1.82
C MET A 180 -4.31 -2.43 0.75
N ILE A 181 -4.63 -1.17 1.00
CA ILE A 181 -4.31 -0.04 0.14
C ILE A 181 -3.35 0.86 0.90
N MET A 182 -2.21 1.18 0.32
CA MET A 182 -1.16 1.96 0.97
C MET A 182 -0.76 3.15 0.11
N ASP A 183 -0.93 4.35 0.64
CA ASP A 183 -0.59 5.60 -0.04
C ASP A 183 0.69 6.18 0.55
N GLU A 184 1.82 5.95 -0.13
CA GLU A 184 3.17 6.41 0.26
C GLU A 184 3.48 6.17 1.77
N PRO A 185 3.22 4.98 2.33
CA PRO A 185 3.19 4.78 3.79
C PRO A 185 4.54 4.99 4.47
N PHE A 186 5.65 4.90 3.75
CA PHE A 186 7.00 5.05 4.32
C PHE A 186 7.64 6.39 3.97
N ARG A 187 6.88 7.30 3.33
CA ARG A 187 7.32 8.67 3.12
C ARG A 187 7.51 9.39 4.46
N GLY A 188 8.58 10.17 4.57
CA GLY A 188 8.91 10.88 5.81
C GLY A 188 9.80 10.09 6.79
N LEU A 189 10.04 8.80 6.54
CA LEU A 189 11.10 8.06 7.23
C LEU A 189 12.47 8.39 6.62
N ASP A 190 13.52 8.41 7.45
CA ASP A 190 14.89 8.45 6.95
C ASP A 190 15.21 7.21 6.08
N ALA A 191 16.26 7.29 5.26
CA ALA A 191 16.55 6.25 4.28
C ALA A 191 16.78 4.86 4.89
N MET A 192 17.46 4.78 6.06
CA MET A 192 17.72 3.50 6.73
C MET A 192 16.43 2.91 7.31
N SER A 193 15.66 3.71 8.03
CA SER A 193 14.36 3.30 8.60
C SER A 193 13.38 2.89 7.51
N ARG A 194 13.38 3.58 6.37
CA ARG A 194 12.55 3.25 5.21
C ARG A 194 12.90 1.88 4.65
N GLY A 195 14.18 1.60 4.37
CA GLY A 195 14.62 0.30 3.87
C GLY A 195 14.23 -0.85 4.81
N LEU A 196 14.46 -0.67 6.12
CA LEU A 196 14.05 -1.65 7.13
C LEU A 196 12.53 -1.88 7.15
N MET A 197 11.73 -0.82 6.99
CA MET A 197 10.27 -0.93 6.94
C MET A 197 9.77 -1.61 5.66
N GLN A 198 10.41 -1.37 4.52
CA GLN A 198 10.12 -2.05 3.26
C GLN A 198 10.38 -3.57 3.36
N GLU A 199 11.54 -3.98 3.87
CA GLU A 199 11.85 -5.39 4.10
C GLU A 199 10.90 -6.03 5.12
N PHE A 200 10.60 -5.31 6.20
CA PHE A 200 9.63 -5.75 7.19
C PHE A 200 8.23 -5.95 6.59
N PHE A 201 7.76 -5.00 5.79
CA PHE A 201 6.46 -5.11 5.11
C PHE A 201 6.43 -6.29 4.13
N LEU A 202 7.51 -6.51 3.35
CA LEU A 202 7.59 -7.65 2.45
C LEU A 202 7.49 -8.99 3.19
N ARG A 203 8.15 -9.15 4.33
CA ARG A 203 8.02 -10.35 5.17
C ARG A 203 6.57 -10.58 5.60
N LEU A 204 5.89 -9.54 6.08
CA LEU A 204 4.47 -9.63 6.46
C LEU A 204 3.58 -10.02 5.27
N PHE A 205 3.86 -9.46 4.10
CA PHE A 205 3.15 -9.80 2.87
C PHE A 205 3.39 -11.25 2.46
N GLU A 206 4.62 -11.72 2.46
CA GLU A 206 4.99 -13.08 2.06
C GLU A 206 4.37 -14.16 2.95
N GLU A 207 4.21 -13.88 4.22
CA GLU A 207 3.57 -14.81 5.16
C GLU A 207 2.08 -15.02 4.90
N ASN A 208 1.37 -14.00 4.42
CA ASN A 208 -0.09 -14.04 4.33
C ASN A 208 -0.63 -13.85 2.90
N ARG A 209 0.18 -13.37 1.95
CA ARG A 209 -0.19 -13.15 0.54
C ARG A 209 -1.56 -12.50 0.35
N HIS A 210 -1.88 -11.48 1.17
CA HIS A 210 -3.05 -10.64 0.93
C HIS A 210 -2.93 -9.89 -0.40
N THR A 211 -4.03 -9.51 -1.00
CA THR A 211 -4.00 -8.56 -2.12
C THR A 211 -3.61 -7.19 -1.61
N ASN A 212 -2.61 -6.57 -2.23
CA ASN A 212 -2.13 -5.24 -1.84
C ASN A 212 -2.05 -4.32 -3.04
N LEU A 213 -2.53 -3.10 -2.84
CA LEU A 213 -2.23 -1.95 -3.69
C LEU A 213 -1.30 -1.02 -2.92
N TYR A 214 -0.16 -0.74 -3.48
CA TYR A 214 0.82 0.19 -2.92
C TYR A 214 1.04 1.35 -3.90
N VAL A 215 0.97 2.56 -3.41
CA VAL A 215 1.19 3.76 -4.23
C VAL A 215 2.44 4.46 -3.73
N THR A 216 3.33 4.80 -4.65
CA THR A 216 4.56 5.54 -4.34
C THR A 216 4.99 6.44 -5.49
N SER A 217 5.78 7.45 -5.20
CA SER A 217 6.52 8.24 -6.18
C SER A 217 7.96 7.74 -6.40
N GLU A 218 8.44 6.80 -5.58
CA GLU A 218 9.81 6.31 -5.57
C GLU A 218 9.95 5.03 -6.41
N ILE A 219 10.68 5.08 -7.52
CA ILE A 219 10.81 3.95 -8.46
C ILE A 219 11.54 2.77 -7.82
N GLU A 220 12.60 3.03 -7.06
CA GLU A 220 13.38 1.96 -6.42
C GLU A 220 12.52 1.19 -5.41
N GLU A 221 11.72 1.91 -4.60
CA GLU A 221 10.76 1.30 -3.71
C GLU A 221 9.74 0.45 -4.48
N ALA A 222 9.22 0.98 -5.57
CA ALA A 222 8.24 0.29 -6.38
C ALA A 222 8.76 -1.04 -6.95
N ILE A 223 9.98 -1.04 -7.51
CA ILE A 223 10.61 -2.25 -8.06
C ILE A 223 10.93 -3.25 -6.94
N PHE A 224 11.43 -2.75 -5.80
CA PHE A 224 11.75 -3.59 -4.67
C PHE A 224 10.53 -4.33 -4.12
N LEU A 225 9.37 -3.66 -4.07
CA LEU A 225 8.16 -4.20 -3.47
C LEU A 225 7.32 -5.02 -4.47
N ALA A 226 7.15 -4.56 -5.70
CA ALA A 226 6.13 -5.02 -6.63
C ALA A 226 6.26 -6.48 -7.08
N ASP A 227 5.13 -7.18 -7.17
CA ASP A 227 4.95 -8.29 -8.12
C ASP A 227 4.52 -7.74 -9.49
N ARG A 228 3.74 -6.63 -9.49
CA ARG A 228 3.33 -5.90 -10.69
C ARG A 228 3.52 -4.41 -10.47
N LEU A 229 4.25 -3.78 -11.36
CA LEU A 229 4.47 -2.34 -11.40
C LEU A 229 3.54 -1.70 -12.45
N VAL A 230 2.70 -0.80 -12.00
CA VAL A 230 1.78 -0.01 -12.84
C VAL A 230 2.33 1.40 -12.97
N VAL A 231 2.54 1.85 -14.19
CA VAL A 231 3.01 3.21 -14.45
C VAL A 231 1.86 4.05 -14.99
N LEU A 232 1.55 5.14 -14.28
CA LEU A 232 0.54 6.12 -14.68
C LEU A 232 1.17 7.30 -15.43
N SER A 233 0.37 7.89 -16.33
CA SER A 233 0.72 9.15 -17.00
C SER A 233 0.74 10.32 -16.01
N ASN A 234 1.20 11.47 -16.49
CA ASN A 234 0.88 12.73 -15.87
C ASN A 234 -0.63 13.01 -15.96
N ARG A 235 -1.10 14.02 -15.21
CA ARG A 235 -2.53 14.42 -15.14
C ARG A 235 -3.09 14.84 -16.50
N PRO A 236 -4.25 14.31 -16.89
CA PRO A 236 -5.05 13.30 -16.21
C PRO A 236 -4.41 11.90 -16.26
N ALA A 237 -4.46 11.20 -15.09
CA ALA A 237 -3.88 9.88 -14.97
C ALA A 237 -4.54 8.87 -15.92
N GLN A 238 -3.72 8.20 -16.69
CA GLN A 238 -4.07 7.07 -17.56
C GLN A 238 -3.05 5.96 -17.35
N LEU A 239 -3.43 4.74 -17.61
CA LEU A 239 -2.49 3.62 -17.64
C LEU A 239 -1.49 3.79 -18.80
N ARG A 240 -0.20 3.76 -18.49
CA ARG A 240 0.86 3.76 -19.52
C ARG A 240 1.38 2.37 -19.79
N THR A 241 1.70 1.65 -18.74
CA THR A 241 2.17 0.27 -18.85
C THR A 241 1.99 -0.48 -17.55
N VAL A 242 2.01 -1.79 -17.66
CA VAL A 242 2.14 -2.72 -16.53
C VAL A 242 3.38 -3.56 -16.79
N ILE A 243 4.25 -3.66 -15.79
CA ILE A 243 5.49 -4.44 -15.83
C ILE A 243 5.41 -5.49 -14.74
N ASP A 244 5.44 -6.75 -15.09
CA ASP A 244 5.55 -7.84 -14.12
C ASP A 244 7.00 -7.92 -13.64
N ILE A 245 7.19 -7.90 -12.32
CA ILE A 245 8.51 -7.87 -11.67
C ILE A 245 8.85 -9.28 -11.17
N ASP A 246 9.70 -9.96 -11.90
CA ASP A 246 10.18 -11.30 -11.58
C ASP A 246 11.53 -11.26 -10.83
N LEU A 247 11.53 -10.61 -9.67
CA LEU A 247 12.65 -10.65 -8.75
C LEU A 247 12.41 -11.73 -7.69
N PRO A 248 13.45 -12.55 -7.35
CA PRO A 248 13.29 -13.66 -6.40
C PRO A 248 12.80 -13.16 -5.02
N ARG A 249 12.04 -14.01 -4.35
CA ARG A 249 11.60 -13.81 -2.96
C ARG A 249 12.20 -14.90 -2.04
N PRO A 250 12.48 -14.62 -0.76
CA PRO A 250 12.35 -13.34 -0.07
C PRO A 250 13.34 -12.29 -0.60
N ARG A 251 12.88 -11.04 -0.68
CA ARG A 251 13.72 -9.94 -1.18
C ARG A 251 14.44 -9.24 -0.03
N HIS A 252 15.74 -9.10 -0.19
CA HIS A 252 16.59 -8.20 0.60
C HIS A 252 17.04 -7.05 -0.28
N TYR A 253 17.31 -5.89 0.31
CA TYR A 253 17.62 -4.68 -0.46
C TYR A 253 18.79 -4.87 -1.44
N GLN A 254 19.67 -5.82 -1.17
CA GLN A 254 20.78 -6.19 -2.07
C GLN A 254 20.32 -6.63 -3.47
N VAL A 255 19.08 -7.13 -3.63
CA VAL A 255 18.54 -7.51 -4.95
C VAL A 255 18.49 -6.33 -5.90
N MET A 256 18.41 -5.10 -5.38
CA MET A 256 18.36 -3.86 -6.17
C MET A 256 19.70 -3.57 -6.88
N SER A 257 20.79 -4.19 -6.47
CA SER A 257 22.09 -4.12 -7.15
C SER A 257 22.23 -5.11 -8.31
N SER A 258 21.22 -5.94 -8.56
CA SER A 258 21.25 -6.93 -9.65
C SER A 258 21.03 -6.28 -11.02
N PRO A 259 21.63 -6.83 -12.11
CA PRO A 259 21.37 -6.35 -13.47
C PRO A 259 19.87 -6.37 -13.83
N VAL A 260 19.14 -7.37 -13.36
CA VAL A 260 17.69 -7.51 -13.64
C VAL A 260 16.89 -6.36 -13.01
N ALA A 261 17.18 -6.00 -11.75
CA ALA A 261 16.54 -4.87 -11.10
C ALA A 261 16.86 -3.54 -11.80
N PHE A 262 18.10 -3.40 -12.29
CA PHE A 262 18.50 -2.24 -13.08
C PHE A 262 17.71 -2.11 -14.39
N GLU A 263 17.48 -3.21 -15.11
CA GLU A 263 16.65 -3.18 -16.33
C GLU A 263 15.20 -2.76 -16.06
N TYR A 264 14.57 -3.26 -14.99
CA TYR A 264 13.26 -2.79 -14.57
C TYR A 264 13.25 -1.30 -14.23
N LYS A 265 14.28 -0.83 -13.51
CA LYS A 265 14.44 0.59 -13.17
C LYS A 265 14.58 1.44 -14.44
N ARG A 266 15.42 1.03 -15.38
CA ARG A 266 15.62 1.73 -16.66
C ARG A 266 14.31 1.83 -17.44
N ALA A 267 13.58 0.72 -17.61
CA ALA A 267 12.31 0.69 -18.33
C ALA A 267 11.26 1.63 -17.70
N ALA A 268 11.10 1.58 -16.38
CA ALA A 268 10.15 2.43 -15.67
C ALA A 268 10.55 3.93 -15.75
N MET A 269 11.84 4.23 -15.57
CA MET A 269 12.39 5.60 -15.64
C MET A 269 12.20 6.22 -17.00
N GLU A 270 12.41 5.47 -18.08
CA GLU A 270 12.25 5.96 -19.46
C GLU A 270 10.80 6.45 -19.69
N ILE A 271 9.83 5.66 -19.25
CA ILE A 271 8.41 6.03 -19.38
C ILE A 271 8.07 7.26 -18.52
N LEU A 272 8.51 7.28 -17.26
CA LEU A 272 8.23 8.41 -16.38
C LEU A 272 8.94 9.69 -16.83
N HIS A 273 10.14 9.59 -17.40
CA HIS A 273 10.84 10.72 -17.99
C HIS A 273 10.06 11.30 -19.19
N GLN A 274 9.56 10.44 -20.08
CA GLN A 274 8.73 10.89 -21.19
C GLN A 274 7.45 11.59 -20.70
N GLU A 275 6.82 11.09 -19.64
CA GLU A 275 5.63 11.72 -19.04
C GLU A 275 5.98 13.07 -18.38
N ALA A 276 7.11 13.17 -17.68
CA ALA A 276 7.57 14.42 -17.11
C ALA A 276 7.86 15.47 -18.20
N MET A 277 8.54 15.08 -19.28
CA MET A 277 8.83 15.99 -20.40
C MET A 277 7.57 16.49 -21.11
N ARG A 278 6.48 15.71 -21.13
CA ARG A 278 5.18 16.17 -21.67
C ARG A 278 4.57 17.29 -20.84
N SER A 279 4.74 17.29 -19.51
CA SER A 279 4.22 18.33 -18.63
C SER A 279 4.98 19.67 -18.74
N PHE A 280 6.26 19.64 -19.18
CA PHE A 280 7.06 20.84 -19.41
C PHE A 280 6.85 21.49 -20.77
N ARG A 281 6.13 20.85 -21.69
CA ARG A 281 5.80 21.50 -22.98
C ARG A 281 4.65 22.51 -22.72
N PRO A 282 4.84 23.82 -22.99
CA PRO A 282 3.77 24.78 -22.87
C PRO A 282 2.61 24.37 -23.79
N SER A 283 1.41 24.40 -23.27
CA SER A 283 0.20 24.21 -24.07
C SER A 283 0.19 25.23 -25.20
N ALA A 284 0.22 24.77 -26.45
CA ALA A 284 0.25 25.62 -27.67
C ALA A 284 -1.05 26.46 -27.88
N THR A 285 -1.85 26.63 -26.83
CA THR A 285 -3.12 27.41 -26.86
C THR A 285 -3.08 28.64 -25.92
N GLY A 286 -1.93 29.33 -25.86
CA GLY A 286 -1.88 30.69 -25.31
C GLY A 286 -2.41 31.69 -26.33
N ARG A 287 -3.71 31.81 -26.55
CA ARG A 287 -4.29 33.04 -27.08
C ARG A 287 -4.00 34.14 -26.06
N LEU A 288 -3.07 35.03 -26.37
CA LEU A 288 -2.95 36.32 -25.71
C LEU A 288 -4.32 37.03 -25.81
N PRO A 289 -4.89 37.51 -24.70
CA PRO A 289 -6.07 38.37 -24.80
C PRO A 289 -5.60 39.64 -25.55
N GLY A 290 -6.20 39.87 -26.71
CA GLY A 290 -6.02 41.13 -27.46
C GLY A 290 -6.35 42.32 -26.54
N ARG A 291 -5.41 43.27 -26.40
CA ARG A 291 -5.72 44.58 -25.86
C ARG A 291 -6.62 45.30 -26.87
N PRO A 292 -7.61 46.07 -26.37
CA PRO A 292 -8.48 46.93 -27.20
C PRO A 292 -7.66 48.05 -27.87
#